data_47792daa46f807509a5a564f5f3799f0
#
_entry.id   47792daa46f807509a5a564f5f3799f0
#
_cell.length_a   1.000
_cell.length_b   1.000
_cell.length_c   1.000
_cell.angle_alpha   90.00
_cell.angle_beta   90.00
_cell.angle_gamma   90.00
#
_symmetry.space_group_name_H-M   'P 1'
#
loop_
_entity.id
_entity.type
_entity.pdbx_description
1 polymer ?
#
loop_
_entity_poly.entity_id
_entity_poly.type
_entity_poly.pdbx_seq_one_letter_code
_entity_poly.pdbx_strand_id
1 'polypeptide(L)'
;MDRAGVDVRALTRTRLREPERIDLLWAARRRRPLVGDDGRLLLVACDHPARGALGVRDDRMAMASRIDTLERLATALSRPGVDGVLGTPDILEDLLLLGLLDDKVVIGSMNRGGLQGSSFELDDRFTAYGAADLARRGLDGGKMLTRIALSDEGTVATLEASARAVTELADAGLMAMVEPFWSSRGADGRVVNHLDPDAVIRSIHVAAGLGATSARTWLKLPVVDDMARVLDASTMPALLLGGDPAGDPEDTYTTWADALTCPNAAGLVVGRALLYPPDGDVAAAVDVAARLVHGDPVPANRPPAGGAR
;
A
#
# COMPACT_ATOMS: atom_id res chain seq x y z
N MET A 1 -17.63 -18.79 10.77
CA MET A 1 -16.22 -19.23 10.75
C MET A 1 -15.70 -19.04 12.16
N ASP A 2 -15.33 -20.15 12.82
CA ASP A 2 -14.66 -20.07 14.12
C ASP A 2 -13.40 -19.20 13.97
N ARG A 3 -13.18 -18.26 14.90
CA ARG A 3 -11.95 -17.51 15.03
C ARG A 3 -10.83 -18.49 15.41
N ALA A 4 -10.27 -19.19 14.41
CA ALA A 4 -8.98 -19.82 14.58
C ALA A 4 -7.98 -18.68 14.68
N GLY A 5 -7.65 -18.27 15.91
CA GLY A 5 -6.68 -17.21 16.17
C GLY A 5 -5.34 -17.52 15.51
N VAL A 6 -4.56 -16.47 15.18
CA VAL A 6 -3.23 -16.61 14.58
C VAL A 6 -2.33 -17.43 15.50
N ASP A 7 -1.86 -18.60 15.04
CA ASP A 7 -0.90 -19.44 15.78
C ASP A 7 0.54 -18.94 15.60
N VAL A 8 0.92 -17.97 16.43
CA VAL A 8 2.28 -17.43 16.45
C VAL A 8 3.34 -18.50 16.73
N ARG A 9 2.99 -19.54 17.51
CA ARG A 9 3.94 -20.64 17.79
C ARG A 9 4.27 -21.42 16.53
N ALA A 10 3.28 -21.62 15.65
CA ALA A 10 3.50 -22.26 14.36
C ALA A 10 4.39 -21.39 13.46
N LEU A 11 4.13 -20.07 13.37
CA LEU A 11 4.96 -19.14 12.61
C LEU A 11 6.42 -19.11 13.11
N THR A 12 6.60 -19.03 14.43
CA THR A 12 7.94 -19.05 15.05
C THR A 12 8.64 -20.39 14.80
N ARG A 13 7.93 -21.49 14.95
CA ARG A 13 8.49 -22.85 14.75
C ARG A 13 8.98 -23.04 13.31
N THR A 14 8.24 -22.55 12.30
CA THR A 14 8.65 -22.61 10.90
C THR A 14 9.98 -21.88 10.72
N ARG A 15 10.11 -20.65 11.22
CA ARG A 15 11.38 -19.89 11.12
C ARG A 15 12.56 -20.53 11.85
N LEU A 16 12.29 -21.24 12.93
CA LEU A 16 13.34 -21.93 13.72
C LEU A 16 13.78 -23.27 13.12
N ARG A 17 12.89 -24.01 12.48
CA ARG A 17 13.13 -25.40 12.10
C ARG A 17 13.05 -25.70 10.62
N GLU A 18 12.31 -24.88 9.86
CA GLU A 18 11.99 -25.12 8.45
C GLU A 18 11.99 -23.77 7.69
N PRO A 19 13.04 -22.90 7.82
CA PRO A 19 13.03 -21.56 7.22
C PRO A 19 12.91 -21.60 5.69
N GLU A 20 13.41 -22.65 5.03
CA GLU A 20 13.30 -22.89 3.60
C GLU A 20 11.84 -23.06 3.11
N ARG A 21 10.93 -23.39 4.00
CA ARG A 21 9.49 -23.49 3.71
C ARG A 21 8.92 -22.16 3.20
N ILE A 22 9.47 -21.03 3.64
CA ILE A 22 9.04 -19.70 3.17
C ILE A 22 9.29 -19.55 1.67
N ASP A 23 10.49 -19.90 1.18
CA ASP A 23 10.81 -19.81 -0.24
C ASP A 23 9.99 -20.82 -1.07
N LEU A 24 9.74 -22.03 -0.54
CA LEU A 24 8.87 -23.03 -1.19
C LEU A 24 7.43 -22.52 -1.33
N LEU A 25 6.90 -21.85 -0.30
CA LEU A 25 5.55 -21.29 -0.35
C LEU A 25 5.46 -20.10 -1.32
N TRP A 26 6.48 -19.24 -1.38
CA TRP A 26 6.53 -18.19 -2.41
C TRP A 26 6.49 -18.79 -3.82
N ALA A 27 7.24 -19.84 -4.08
CA ALA A 27 7.27 -20.52 -5.37
C ALA A 27 5.94 -21.21 -5.72
N ALA A 28 5.21 -21.70 -4.71
CA ALA A 28 3.94 -22.40 -4.88
C ALA A 28 2.71 -21.48 -4.89
N ARG A 29 2.86 -20.20 -4.51
CA ARG A 29 1.76 -19.24 -4.39
C ARG A 29 1.02 -19.07 -5.72
N ARG A 30 -0.30 -19.20 -5.70
CA ARG A 30 -1.13 -18.85 -6.85
C ARG A 30 -1.19 -17.33 -7.01
N ARG A 31 -0.94 -16.88 -8.24
CA ARG A 31 -0.96 -15.47 -8.60
C ARG A 31 -2.22 -15.14 -9.42
N ARG A 32 -2.63 -13.89 -9.38
CA ARG A 32 -3.67 -13.34 -10.26
C ARG A 32 -3.08 -12.23 -11.15
N PRO A 33 -3.79 -11.80 -12.21
CA PRO A 33 -3.45 -10.55 -12.90
C PRO A 33 -3.43 -9.37 -11.92
N LEU A 34 -2.56 -8.37 -12.20
CA LEU A 34 -2.40 -7.19 -11.35
C LEU A 34 -3.73 -6.44 -11.16
N VAL A 35 -4.48 -6.24 -12.24
CA VAL A 35 -5.81 -5.64 -12.21
C VAL A 35 -6.85 -6.62 -12.75
N GLY A 36 -8.09 -6.52 -12.26
CA GLY A 36 -9.25 -7.20 -12.80
C GLY A 36 -9.83 -6.51 -14.03
N ASP A 37 -11.00 -6.96 -14.48
CA ASP A 37 -11.68 -6.44 -15.68
C ASP A 37 -12.11 -4.98 -15.52
N ASP A 38 -12.32 -4.50 -14.30
CA ASP A 38 -12.67 -3.12 -13.99
C ASP A 38 -11.46 -2.17 -14.00
N GLY A 39 -10.23 -2.71 -14.10
CA GLY A 39 -9.00 -1.93 -14.10
C GLY A 39 -8.63 -1.32 -12.74
N ARG A 40 -9.27 -1.74 -11.65
CA ARG A 40 -9.14 -1.14 -10.32
C ARG A 40 -8.47 -2.08 -9.31
N LEU A 41 -7.96 -1.51 -8.21
CA LEU A 41 -7.32 -2.22 -7.11
C LEU A 41 -7.75 -1.70 -5.75
N LEU A 42 -8.10 -2.61 -4.83
CA LEU A 42 -8.13 -2.36 -3.39
C LEU A 42 -7.02 -3.15 -2.71
N LEU A 43 -6.01 -2.45 -2.22
CA LEU A 43 -4.90 -3.04 -1.47
C LEU A 43 -4.95 -2.64 0.01
N VAL A 44 -4.73 -3.59 0.90
CA VAL A 44 -4.58 -3.32 2.34
C VAL A 44 -3.11 -3.12 2.65
N ALA A 45 -2.74 -1.99 3.27
CA ALA A 45 -1.35 -1.63 3.53
C ALA A 45 -0.95 -1.87 5.00
N CYS A 46 0.15 -2.60 5.21
CA CYS A 46 0.75 -2.81 6.53
C CYS A 46 2.28 -2.74 6.48
N ASP A 47 2.83 -1.58 6.07
CA ASP A 47 4.26 -1.34 5.99
C ASP A 47 4.75 -0.25 6.99
N HIS A 48 3.83 0.39 7.74
CA HIS A 48 4.12 1.45 8.69
C HIS A 48 4.98 1.00 9.88
N PRO A 49 4.74 -0.20 10.49
CA PRO A 49 5.50 -0.63 11.67
C PRO A 49 7.01 -0.67 11.46
N ALA A 50 7.47 -0.99 10.24
CA ALA A 50 8.89 -1.12 9.94
C ALA A 50 9.70 0.20 10.05
N ARG A 51 9.02 1.37 10.11
CA ARG A 51 9.68 2.66 10.39
C ARG A 51 9.38 3.19 11.80
N GLY A 52 8.83 2.35 12.69
CA GLY A 52 8.44 2.73 14.04
C GLY A 52 7.10 3.47 14.13
N ALA A 53 6.34 3.54 13.02
CA ALA A 53 5.03 4.22 12.99
C ALA A 53 3.93 3.24 13.45
N LEU A 54 3.79 3.07 14.77
CA LEU A 54 2.84 2.15 15.41
C LEU A 54 1.53 2.81 15.84
N GLY A 55 1.44 4.13 15.77
CA GLY A 55 0.28 4.87 16.26
C GLY A 55 -0.89 4.88 15.29
N VAL A 56 -2.09 4.91 15.88
CA VAL A 56 -3.37 5.16 15.19
C VAL A 56 -4.18 6.09 16.08
N ARG A 57 -4.54 7.26 15.57
CA ARG A 57 -5.19 8.30 16.37
C ARG A 57 -4.41 8.59 17.67
N ASP A 58 -5.05 8.55 18.81
CA ASP A 58 -4.45 8.83 20.12
C ASP A 58 -3.67 7.65 20.71
N ASP A 59 -3.87 6.42 20.21
CA ASP A 59 -3.11 5.26 20.65
C ASP A 59 -1.79 5.14 19.89
N ARG A 60 -0.69 5.51 20.58
CA ARG A 60 0.67 5.48 20.01
C ARG A 60 1.20 4.08 19.72
N MET A 61 0.56 3.04 20.28
CA MET A 61 1.02 1.65 20.21
C MET A 61 -0.05 0.71 19.65
N ALA A 62 -1.07 1.22 18.97
CA ALA A 62 -2.18 0.45 18.44
C ALA A 62 -1.72 -0.75 17.56
N MET A 63 -0.63 -0.59 16.80
CA MET A 63 -0.07 -1.63 15.94
C MET A 63 1.06 -2.44 16.58
N ALA A 64 1.26 -2.34 17.91
CA ALA A 64 2.36 -3.03 18.60
C ALA A 64 2.16 -4.55 18.71
N SER A 65 0.92 -5.01 18.77
CA SER A 65 0.61 -6.44 18.81
C SER A 65 0.66 -7.06 17.40
N ARG A 66 1.63 -7.93 17.15
CA ARG A 66 1.71 -8.69 15.89
C ARG A 66 0.48 -9.59 15.69
N ILE A 67 -0.01 -10.21 16.75
CA ILE A 67 -1.19 -11.09 16.69
C ILE A 67 -2.41 -10.29 16.25
N ASP A 68 -2.72 -9.19 16.94
CA ASP A 68 -3.86 -8.33 16.60
C ASP A 68 -3.74 -7.80 15.14
N THR A 69 -2.55 -7.36 14.74
CA THR A 69 -2.32 -6.88 13.37
C THR A 69 -2.57 -7.99 12.33
N LEU A 70 -2.11 -9.21 12.57
CA LEU A 70 -2.33 -10.34 11.66
C LEU A 70 -3.79 -10.80 11.62
N GLU A 71 -4.51 -10.79 12.74
CA GLU A 71 -5.94 -11.10 12.79
C GLU A 71 -6.76 -10.07 11.99
N ARG A 72 -6.44 -8.78 12.12
CA ARG A 72 -7.06 -7.71 11.33
C ARG A 72 -6.76 -7.85 9.84
N LEU A 73 -5.51 -8.15 9.48
CA LEU A 73 -5.12 -8.43 8.09
C LEU A 73 -5.83 -9.66 7.52
N ALA A 74 -5.93 -10.75 8.30
CA ALA A 74 -6.66 -11.95 7.89
C ALA A 74 -8.15 -11.63 7.65
N THR A 75 -8.77 -10.86 8.54
CA THR A 75 -10.15 -10.38 8.36
C THR A 75 -10.27 -9.57 7.07
N ALA A 76 -9.41 -8.57 6.87
CA ALA A 76 -9.43 -7.71 5.70
C ALA A 76 -9.24 -8.49 4.39
N LEU A 77 -8.21 -9.35 4.32
CA LEU A 77 -7.88 -10.11 3.11
C LEU A 77 -8.93 -11.18 2.76
N SER A 78 -9.73 -11.61 3.73
CA SER A 78 -10.84 -12.55 3.49
C SER A 78 -12.08 -11.89 2.88
N ARG A 79 -12.15 -10.53 2.87
CA ARG A 79 -13.33 -9.83 2.33
C ARG A 79 -13.34 -9.88 0.80
N PRO A 80 -14.52 -10.08 0.18
CA PRO A 80 -14.69 -9.91 -1.26
C PRO A 80 -14.30 -8.51 -1.70
N GLY A 81 -13.69 -8.38 -2.88
CA GLY A 81 -13.24 -7.09 -3.41
C GLY A 81 -11.90 -6.58 -2.87
N VAL A 82 -11.26 -7.30 -1.92
CA VAL A 82 -9.88 -7.02 -1.55
C VAL A 82 -8.94 -7.75 -2.49
N ASP A 83 -8.24 -7.00 -3.34
CA ASP A 83 -7.36 -7.54 -4.37
C ASP A 83 -6.02 -8.00 -3.83
N GLY A 84 -5.52 -7.36 -2.78
CA GLY A 84 -4.21 -7.73 -2.28
C GLY A 84 -3.71 -6.92 -1.08
N VAL A 85 -2.41 -6.98 -0.90
CA VAL A 85 -1.72 -6.41 0.27
C VAL A 85 -0.40 -5.73 -0.13
N LEU A 86 -0.11 -4.63 0.56
CA LEU A 86 1.21 -4.00 0.61
C LEU A 86 1.83 -4.25 1.98
N GLY A 87 3.01 -4.85 2.04
CA GLY A 87 3.67 -5.13 3.31
C GLY A 87 5.19 -5.19 3.23
N THR A 88 5.80 -5.26 4.41
CA THR A 88 7.23 -5.54 4.59
C THR A 88 7.49 -7.04 4.55
N PRO A 89 8.76 -7.51 4.37
CA PRO A 89 9.05 -8.93 4.28
C PRO A 89 8.47 -9.77 5.41
N ASP A 90 8.57 -9.30 6.64
CA ASP A 90 8.09 -10.01 7.83
C ASP A 90 6.56 -10.15 7.86
N ILE A 91 5.83 -9.11 7.47
CA ILE A 91 4.35 -9.14 7.37
C ILE A 91 3.92 -10.07 6.23
N LEU A 92 4.53 -9.93 5.04
CA LEU A 92 4.14 -10.74 3.89
C LEU A 92 4.46 -12.23 4.11
N GLU A 93 5.57 -12.55 4.75
CA GLU A 93 5.92 -13.93 5.09
C GLU A 93 5.00 -14.52 6.17
N ASP A 94 4.58 -13.75 7.16
CA ASP A 94 3.55 -14.20 8.12
C ASP A 94 2.23 -14.51 7.40
N LEU A 95 1.77 -13.63 6.51
CA LEU A 95 0.55 -13.86 5.72
C LEU A 95 0.67 -15.03 4.76
N LEU A 96 1.85 -15.23 4.16
CA LEU A 96 2.15 -16.39 3.32
C LEU A 96 2.07 -17.69 4.11
N LEU A 97 2.68 -17.75 5.29
CA LEU A 97 2.63 -18.92 6.17
C LEU A 97 1.22 -19.21 6.68
N LEU A 98 0.37 -18.20 6.77
CA LEU A 98 -1.05 -18.34 7.10
C LEU A 98 -1.92 -18.71 5.88
N GLY A 99 -1.36 -18.81 4.67
CA GLY A 99 -2.09 -19.17 3.45
C GLY A 99 -3.03 -18.06 2.94
N LEU A 100 -2.77 -16.79 3.27
CA LEU A 100 -3.66 -15.67 2.98
C LEU A 100 -3.28 -14.90 1.69
N LEU A 101 -2.23 -15.33 0.97
CA LEU A 101 -1.73 -14.61 -0.21
C LEU A 101 -2.07 -15.28 -1.56
N ASP A 102 -2.71 -16.43 -1.56
CA ASP A 102 -3.20 -17.07 -2.78
C ASP A 102 -4.25 -16.20 -3.46
N ASP A 103 -4.14 -16.03 -4.79
CA ASP A 103 -5.01 -15.21 -5.62
C ASP A 103 -5.08 -13.74 -5.19
N LYS A 104 -4.05 -13.24 -4.50
CA LYS A 104 -3.89 -11.84 -4.09
C LYS A 104 -2.73 -11.17 -4.83
N VAL A 105 -2.89 -9.89 -5.12
CA VAL A 105 -1.80 -9.00 -5.53
C VAL A 105 -0.93 -8.71 -4.32
N VAL A 106 0.38 -8.90 -4.45
CA VAL A 106 1.33 -8.69 -3.35
C VAL A 106 2.37 -7.66 -3.74
N ILE A 107 2.36 -6.52 -3.03
CA ILE A 107 3.31 -5.43 -3.22
C ILE A 107 4.29 -5.40 -2.06
N GLY A 108 5.58 -5.46 -2.37
CA GLY A 108 6.63 -5.42 -1.35
C GLY A 108 7.08 -3.99 -1.06
N SER A 109 7.12 -3.60 0.22
CA SER A 109 7.72 -2.33 0.62
C SER A 109 9.25 -2.41 0.47
N MET A 110 9.86 -1.47 -0.26
CA MET A 110 11.28 -1.48 -0.60
C MET A 110 12.13 -0.63 0.35
N ASN A 111 11.58 0.46 0.87
CA ASN A 111 12.31 1.40 1.70
C ASN A 111 11.56 1.79 2.97
N ARG A 112 12.21 1.62 4.11
CA ARG A 112 11.77 2.07 5.45
C ARG A 112 12.96 2.57 6.28
N GLY A 113 14.02 3.11 5.62
CA GLY A 113 15.23 3.60 6.27
C GLY A 113 15.00 4.79 7.18
N GLY A 114 14.19 5.76 6.75
CA GLY A 114 13.86 6.93 7.53
C GLY A 114 12.90 6.62 8.68
N LEU A 115 13.46 6.38 9.88
CA LEU A 115 12.68 6.03 11.06
C LEU A 115 11.93 7.24 11.60
N GLN A 116 10.67 7.06 11.97
CA GLN A 116 9.83 8.13 12.50
C GLN A 116 10.43 8.77 13.75
N GLY A 117 10.57 10.08 13.75
CA GLY A 117 11.11 10.85 14.86
C GLY A 117 12.64 10.88 14.97
N SER A 118 13.36 10.23 14.06
CA SER A 118 14.82 10.26 14.04
C SER A 118 15.36 11.53 13.34
N SER A 119 16.63 11.86 13.61
CA SER A 119 17.34 12.92 12.89
C SER A 119 17.50 12.63 11.39
N PHE A 120 17.50 11.37 11.00
CA PHE A 120 17.59 10.89 9.62
C PHE A 120 16.24 10.45 9.05
N GLU A 121 15.12 10.94 9.58
CA GLU A 121 13.78 10.52 9.16
C GLU A 121 13.52 10.72 7.66
N LEU A 122 14.16 11.70 7.00
CA LEU A 122 14.03 11.96 5.56
C LEU A 122 14.96 11.12 4.68
N ASP A 123 15.85 10.33 5.27
CA ASP A 123 16.70 9.39 4.54
C ASP A 123 15.92 8.09 4.27
N ASP A 124 15.14 8.08 3.19
CA ASP A 124 14.31 6.94 2.79
C ASP A 124 15.13 5.87 2.04
N ARG A 125 16.26 5.45 2.60
CA ARG A 125 17.08 4.36 2.03
C ARG A 125 16.29 3.08 1.85
N PHE A 126 16.70 2.33 0.81
CA PHE A 126 16.15 1.01 0.54
C PHE A 126 16.74 0.01 1.53
N THR A 127 15.89 -0.52 2.39
CA THR A 127 16.25 -1.37 3.54
C THR A 127 15.52 -2.70 3.56
N ALA A 128 14.69 -2.97 2.53
CA ALA A 128 13.92 -4.20 2.41
C ALA A 128 14.09 -4.82 1.01
N TYR A 129 13.02 -5.02 0.26
CA TYR A 129 13.09 -5.66 -1.05
C TYR A 129 13.84 -4.83 -2.10
N GLY A 130 14.70 -5.50 -2.89
CA GLY A 130 15.12 -5.02 -4.21
C GLY A 130 14.24 -5.59 -5.32
N ALA A 131 14.34 -5.06 -6.55
CA ALA A 131 13.54 -5.53 -7.69
C ALA A 131 13.78 -7.02 -7.98
N ALA A 132 15.05 -7.48 -7.90
CA ALA A 132 15.40 -8.89 -8.07
C ALA A 132 14.78 -9.80 -7.01
N ASP A 133 14.66 -9.34 -5.76
CA ASP A 133 14.02 -10.10 -4.68
C ASP A 133 12.52 -10.26 -4.92
N LEU A 134 11.86 -9.19 -5.36
CA LEU A 134 10.44 -9.19 -5.70
C LEU A 134 10.15 -10.14 -6.88
N ALA A 135 10.96 -10.06 -7.93
CA ALA A 135 10.83 -10.94 -9.10
C ALA A 135 11.03 -12.41 -8.72
N ARG A 136 12.08 -12.73 -7.96
CA ARG A 136 12.40 -14.12 -7.53
C ARG A 136 11.26 -14.74 -6.70
N ARG A 137 10.61 -13.97 -5.85
CA ARG A 137 9.49 -14.42 -5.02
C ARG A 137 8.14 -14.34 -5.70
N GLY A 138 8.09 -13.83 -6.93
CA GLY A 138 6.85 -13.69 -7.70
C GLY A 138 5.89 -12.66 -7.10
N LEU A 139 6.40 -11.60 -6.47
CA LEU A 139 5.56 -10.47 -6.07
C LEU A 139 5.16 -9.67 -7.32
N ASP A 140 4.13 -8.85 -7.19
CA ASP A 140 3.52 -8.15 -8.33
C ASP A 140 4.06 -6.73 -8.51
N GLY A 141 4.76 -6.20 -7.50
CA GLY A 141 5.40 -4.90 -7.56
C GLY A 141 6.16 -4.53 -6.31
N GLY A 142 6.86 -3.40 -6.38
CA GLY A 142 7.57 -2.77 -5.29
C GLY A 142 7.02 -1.39 -4.97
N LYS A 143 6.90 -1.07 -3.69
CA LYS A 143 6.48 0.26 -3.22
C LYS A 143 7.65 0.99 -2.60
N MET A 144 7.82 2.24 -2.98
CA MET A 144 8.82 3.14 -2.42
C MET A 144 8.20 4.44 -1.92
N LEU A 145 8.57 4.84 -0.70
CA LEU A 145 8.29 6.15 -0.14
C LEU A 145 9.36 7.11 -0.67
N THR A 146 8.95 8.22 -1.25
CA THR A 146 9.85 9.20 -1.86
C THR A 146 9.52 10.58 -1.31
N ARG A 147 10.12 10.93 -0.16
CA ARG A 147 9.93 12.25 0.45
C ARG A 147 10.93 13.24 -0.13
N ILE A 148 10.42 14.38 -0.56
CA ILE A 148 11.15 15.42 -1.25
C ILE A 148 11.21 16.64 -0.33
N ALA A 149 12.35 16.90 0.27
CA ALA A 149 12.59 18.04 1.16
C ALA A 149 13.78 18.83 0.64
N LEU A 150 13.54 20.01 0.06
CA LEU A 150 14.55 20.77 -0.69
C LEU A 150 15.77 21.20 0.13
N SER A 151 15.63 21.25 1.45
CA SER A 151 16.71 21.63 2.38
C SER A 151 17.36 20.44 3.07
N ASP A 152 17.01 19.19 2.70
CA ASP A 152 17.54 17.99 3.35
C ASP A 152 18.39 17.17 2.39
N GLU A 153 19.63 16.87 2.77
CA GLU A 153 20.60 16.16 1.94
C GLU A 153 20.16 14.71 1.61
N GLY A 154 19.34 14.09 2.44
CA GLY A 154 18.78 12.74 2.21
C GLY A 154 17.89 12.66 0.98
N THR A 155 17.33 13.78 0.53
CA THR A 155 16.45 13.84 -0.65
C THR A 155 17.16 13.37 -1.92
N VAL A 156 18.41 13.79 -2.17
CA VAL A 156 19.14 13.42 -3.39
C VAL A 156 19.35 11.90 -3.46
N ALA A 157 19.79 11.29 -2.35
CA ALA A 157 19.99 9.86 -2.28
C ALA A 157 18.67 9.09 -2.44
N THR A 158 17.57 9.60 -1.88
CA THR A 158 16.22 9.01 -2.02
C THR A 158 15.75 9.07 -3.47
N LEU A 159 15.92 10.19 -4.16
CA LEU A 159 15.54 10.35 -5.57
C LEU A 159 16.35 9.40 -6.48
N GLU A 160 17.68 9.33 -6.28
CA GLU A 160 18.53 8.41 -7.05
C GLU A 160 18.14 6.96 -6.85
N ALA A 161 17.93 6.53 -5.59
CA ALA A 161 17.53 5.16 -5.29
C ALA A 161 16.14 4.83 -5.85
N SER A 162 15.19 5.76 -5.75
CA SER A 162 13.84 5.59 -6.31
C SER A 162 13.87 5.51 -7.85
N ALA A 163 14.66 6.35 -8.53
CA ALA A 163 14.82 6.30 -9.99
C ALA A 163 15.41 4.96 -10.45
N ARG A 164 16.41 4.44 -9.75
CA ARG A 164 16.98 3.11 -10.02
C ARG A 164 15.94 2.02 -9.83
N ALA A 165 15.21 2.04 -8.73
CA ALA A 165 14.17 1.04 -8.45
C ALA A 165 13.03 1.06 -9.47
N VAL A 166 12.58 2.25 -9.93
CA VAL A 166 11.58 2.37 -11.02
C VAL A 166 12.07 1.65 -12.29
N THR A 167 13.33 1.89 -12.67
CA THR A 167 13.93 1.24 -13.85
C THR A 167 14.02 -0.28 -13.67
N GLU A 168 14.60 -0.74 -12.56
CA GLU A 168 14.79 -2.17 -12.28
C GLU A 168 13.46 -2.94 -12.19
N LEU A 169 12.42 -2.32 -11.60
CA LEU A 169 11.07 -2.92 -11.54
C LEU A 169 10.44 -3.02 -12.93
N ALA A 170 10.59 -1.97 -13.76
CA ALA A 170 10.08 -1.99 -15.12
C ALA A 170 10.77 -3.08 -15.95
N ASP A 171 12.09 -3.22 -15.85
CA ASP A 171 12.86 -4.27 -16.52
C ASP A 171 12.45 -5.67 -16.08
N ALA A 172 12.08 -5.83 -14.81
CA ALA A 172 11.55 -7.07 -14.26
C ALA A 172 10.06 -7.33 -14.60
N GLY A 173 9.39 -6.39 -15.26
CA GLY A 173 7.96 -6.51 -15.58
C GLY A 173 7.04 -6.26 -14.40
N LEU A 174 7.52 -5.63 -13.30
CA LEU A 174 6.81 -5.41 -12.06
C LEU A 174 6.29 -3.97 -11.93
N MET A 175 5.20 -3.78 -11.15
CA MET A 175 4.70 -2.46 -10.81
C MET A 175 5.72 -1.71 -9.93
N ALA A 176 5.99 -0.44 -10.27
CA ALA A 176 6.70 0.50 -9.43
C ALA A 176 5.68 1.46 -8.78
N MET A 177 5.33 1.22 -7.52
CA MET A 177 4.41 2.07 -6.77
C MET A 177 5.21 3.16 -6.04
N VAL A 178 5.20 4.37 -6.57
CA VAL A 178 5.89 5.52 -5.98
C VAL A 178 4.92 6.30 -5.09
N GLU A 179 5.29 6.47 -3.81
CA GLU A 179 4.54 7.26 -2.83
C GLU A 179 5.28 8.57 -2.56
N PRO A 180 5.02 9.64 -3.35
CA PRO A 180 5.75 10.88 -3.23
C PRO A 180 5.11 11.80 -2.18
N PHE A 181 5.95 12.51 -1.40
CA PHE A 181 5.52 13.59 -0.53
C PHE A 181 6.46 14.78 -0.67
N TRP A 182 5.89 15.96 -0.76
CA TRP A 182 6.61 17.20 -0.52
C TRP A 182 6.72 17.40 0.99
N SER A 183 7.95 17.46 1.51
CA SER A 183 8.19 17.37 2.95
C SER A 183 9.14 18.49 3.41
N SER A 184 9.08 18.82 4.67
CA SER A 184 10.04 19.71 5.33
C SER A 184 10.26 19.30 6.78
N ARG A 185 11.31 19.87 7.41
CA ARG A 185 11.45 19.78 8.87
C ARG A 185 10.81 21.01 9.50
N GLY A 186 9.94 20.78 10.47
CA GLY A 186 9.43 21.84 11.33
C GLY A 186 10.51 22.43 12.25
N ALA A 187 10.20 23.51 12.93
CA ALA A 187 11.09 24.14 13.89
C ALA A 187 11.45 23.22 15.08
N ASP A 188 10.61 22.24 15.38
CA ASP A 188 10.83 21.20 16.39
C ASP A 188 11.65 19.99 15.87
N GLY A 189 12.15 20.06 14.63
CA GLY A 189 12.91 19.01 13.97
C GLY A 189 12.08 17.86 13.39
N ARG A 190 10.76 17.84 13.59
CA ARG A 190 9.87 16.81 13.07
C ARG A 190 9.66 16.97 11.57
N VAL A 191 9.53 15.85 10.89
CA VAL A 191 9.15 15.84 9.47
C VAL A 191 7.65 16.09 9.32
N VAL A 192 7.33 17.02 8.43
CA VAL A 192 5.97 17.37 8.04
C VAL A 192 5.82 17.08 6.54
N ASN A 193 4.81 16.30 6.18
CA ASN A 193 4.38 16.13 4.81
C ASN A 193 3.33 17.21 4.51
N HIS A 194 3.54 18.00 3.47
CA HIS A 194 2.60 19.03 3.05
C HIS A 194 1.46 18.38 2.25
N LEU A 195 0.25 18.54 2.76
CA LEU A 195 -0.97 17.94 2.21
C LEU A 195 -1.90 18.97 1.58
N ASP A 196 -1.32 20.03 1.01
CA ASP A 196 -2.04 20.97 0.13
C ASP A 196 -1.90 20.52 -1.33
N PRO A 197 -2.86 20.89 -2.21
CA PRO A 197 -2.86 20.48 -3.61
C PRO A 197 -1.57 20.81 -4.36
N ASP A 198 -0.99 22.00 -4.14
CA ASP A 198 0.21 22.44 -4.84
C ASP A 198 1.44 21.60 -4.44
N ALA A 199 1.57 21.24 -3.18
CA ALA A 199 2.64 20.37 -2.69
C ALA A 199 2.53 18.96 -3.29
N VAL A 200 1.33 18.41 -3.32
CA VAL A 200 1.07 17.08 -3.92
C VAL A 200 1.36 17.11 -5.42
N ILE A 201 0.90 18.12 -6.16
CA ILE A 201 1.18 18.30 -7.59
C ILE A 201 2.70 18.35 -7.84
N ARG A 202 3.45 19.14 -7.07
CA ARG A 202 4.93 19.19 -7.20
C ARG A 202 5.56 17.83 -6.98
N SER A 203 5.11 17.09 -5.97
CA SER A 203 5.64 15.75 -5.68
C SER A 203 5.33 14.75 -6.80
N ILE A 204 4.14 14.85 -7.42
CA ILE A 204 3.73 14.05 -8.59
C ILE A 204 4.70 14.30 -9.75
N HIS A 205 4.95 15.57 -10.12
CA HIS A 205 5.82 15.89 -11.24
C HIS A 205 7.26 15.39 -11.05
N VAL A 206 7.80 15.48 -9.82
CA VAL A 206 9.11 14.89 -9.51
C VAL A 206 9.09 13.38 -9.65
N ALA A 207 8.08 12.71 -9.04
CA ALA A 207 7.96 11.26 -9.10
C ALA A 207 7.77 10.73 -10.53
N ALA A 208 7.00 11.43 -11.34
CA ALA A 208 6.74 11.09 -12.74
C ALA A 208 7.99 11.12 -13.62
N GLY A 209 8.99 11.92 -13.24
CA GLY A 209 10.28 12.01 -13.93
C GLY A 209 11.33 10.99 -13.50
N LEU A 210 11.02 10.09 -12.54
CA LEU A 210 11.99 9.11 -12.04
C LEU A 210 12.11 7.89 -12.95
N GLY A 211 13.34 7.40 -13.10
CA GLY A 211 13.66 6.17 -13.85
C GLY A 211 13.72 6.38 -15.37
N ALA A 212 14.04 5.30 -16.09
CA ALA A 212 14.19 5.30 -17.54
C ALA A 212 12.86 5.16 -18.29
N THR A 213 11.78 4.79 -17.62
CA THR A 213 10.44 4.59 -18.19
C THR A 213 9.37 4.73 -17.13
N SER A 214 8.20 5.22 -17.54
CA SER A 214 7.00 5.28 -16.69
C SER A 214 6.01 4.15 -16.97
N ALA A 215 6.33 3.21 -17.86
CA ALA A 215 5.40 2.21 -18.36
C ALA A 215 4.77 1.32 -17.27
N ARG A 216 5.43 1.20 -16.11
CA ARG A 216 4.94 0.41 -14.96
C ARG A 216 4.87 1.24 -13.69
N THR A 217 4.98 2.56 -13.79
CA THR A 217 4.91 3.46 -12.63
C THR A 217 3.46 3.75 -12.29
N TRP A 218 3.11 3.51 -11.04
CA TRP A 218 1.86 3.88 -10.41
C TRP A 218 2.14 4.83 -9.26
N LEU A 219 1.28 5.79 -9.05
CA LEU A 219 1.41 6.74 -7.96
C LEU A 219 0.56 6.28 -6.77
N LYS A 220 1.08 6.44 -5.56
CA LYS A 220 0.33 6.28 -4.32
C LYS A 220 0.20 7.66 -3.67
N LEU A 221 -1.00 8.25 -3.72
CA LEU A 221 -1.23 9.66 -3.43
C LEU A 221 -2.11 9.87 -2.20
N PRO A 222 -1.82 10.86 -1.35
CA PRO A 222 -2.76 11.30 -0.33
C PRO A 222 -3.99 11.92 -0.98
N VAL A 223 -5.14 11.75 -0.33
CA VAL A 223 -6.33 12.51 -0.70
C VAL A 223 -6.27 13.86 0.00
N VAL A 224 -6.41 14.92 -0.78
CA VAL A 224 -6.36 16.32 -0.35
C VAL A 224 -7.50 17.07 -1.02
N ASP A 225 -7.66 18.35 -0.74
CA ASP A 225 -8.63 19.18 -1.44
C ASP A 225 -8.34 19.21 -2.94
N ASP A 226 -9.39 19.41 -3.76
CA ASP A 226 -9.29 19.55 -5.22
C ASP A 226 -8.54 18.39 -5.91
N MET A 227 -8.92 17.16 -5.60
CA MET A 227 -8.29 15.95 -6.19
C MET A 227 -8.38 15.90 -7.72
N ALA A 228 -9.37 16.53 -8.34
CA ALA A 228 -9.46 16.61 -9.80
C ALA A 228 -8.25 17.34 -10.39
N ARG A 229 -7.88 18.48 -9.81
CA ARG A 229 -6.67 19.24 -10.21
C ARG A 229 -5.38 18.48 -9.88
N VAL A 230 -5.35 17.81 -8.74
CA VAL A 230 -4.17 17.01 -8.32
C VAL A 230 -3.93 15.86 -9.29
N LEU A 231 -4.97 15.12 -9.64
CA LEU A 231 -4.85 13.96 -10.53
C LEU A 231 -4.62 14.37 -11.99
N ASP A 232 -5.06 15.55 -12.42
CA ASP A 232 -4.76 16.11 -13.75
C ASP A 232 -3.24 16.39 -13.96
N ALA A 233 -2.47 16.44 -12.88
CA ALA A 233 -1.01 16.62 -12.94
C ALA A 233 -0.25 15.41 -13.54
N SER A 234 -0.90 14.26 -13.80
CA SER A 234 -0.26 13.08 -14.34
C SER A 234 -1.24 12.20 -15.12
N THR A 235 -0.73 11.46 -16.11
CA THR A 235 -1.47 10.40 -16.82
C THR A 235 -1.20 9.01 -16.24
N MET A 236 -0.42 8.89 -15.18
CA MET A 236 -0.12 7.60 -14.53
C MET A 236 -1.30 7.12 -13.70
N PRO A 237 -1.55 5.81 -13.61
CA PRO A 237 -2.51 5.27 -12.66
C PRO A 237 -2.16 5.68 -11.23
N ALA A 238 -3.15 6.11 -10.47
CA ALA A 238 -2.99 6.52 -9.07
C ALA A 238 -3.84 5.65 -8.13
N LEU A 239 -3.23 5.16 -7.07
CA LEU A 239 -3.91 4.56 -5.92
C LEU A 239 -3.96 5.58 -4.79
N LEU A 240 -5.13 5.81 -4.24
CA LEU A 240 -5.31 6.78 -3.18
C LEU A 240 -5.02 6.14 -1.81
N LEU A 241 -4.28 6.84 -0.97
CA LEU A 241 -3.98 6.38 0.39
C LEU A 241 -4.94 6.98 1.42
N GLY A 242 -5.12 6.28 2.54
CA GLY A 242 -6.03 6.68 3.60
C GLY A 242 -5.44 7.62 4.66
N GLY A 243 -4.12 7.82 4.65
CA GLY A 243 -3.46 8.62 5.68
C GLY A 243 -3.58 8.06 7.10
N ASP A 244 -3.44 8.93 8.09
CA ASP A 244 -3.78 8.66 9.48
C ASP A 244 -5.27 8.98 9.67
N PRO A 245 -6.10 8.04 10.13
CA PRO A 245 -7.53 8.27 10.22
C PRO A 245 -7.82 9.27 11.36
N ALA A 246 -8.02 10.52 11.00
CA ALA A 246 -8.49 11.58 11.89
C ALA A 246 -9.91 11.98 11.48
N GLY A 247 -10.82 12.13 12.44
CA GLY A 247 -12.19 12.55 12.15
C GLY A 247 -13.19 11.39 11.90
N ASP A 248 -14.32 11.74 11.28
CA ASP A 248 -15.39 10.79 10.99
C ASP A 248 -15.00 9.90 9.80
N PRO A 249 -15.14 8.56 9.88
CA PRO A 249 -14.94 7.67 8.75
C PRO A 249 -15.80 8.00 7.53
N GLU A 250 -17.02 8.49 7.71
CA GLU A 250 -17.94 8.85 6.60
C GLU A 250 -17.38 10.00 5.75
N ASP A 251 -16.71 10.98 6.37
CA ASP A 251 -16.03 12.06 5.64
C ASP A 251 -14.90 11.49 4.78
N THR A 252 -14.15 10.52 5.32
CA THR A 252 -13.09 9.83 4.59
C THR A 252 -13.64 9.05 3.40
N TYR A 253 -14.73 8.30 3.59
CA TYR A 253 -15.37 7.53 2.52
C TYR A 253 -15.92 8.44 1.42
N THR A 254 -16.56 9.55 1.78
CA THR A 254 -17.05 10.56 0.83
C THR A 254 -15.88 11.12 0.00
N THR A 255 -14.78 11.50 0.65
CA THR A 255 -13.61 12.05 -0.02
C THR A 255 -12.95 11.02 -0.97
N TRP A 256 -12.90 9.74 -0.59
CA TRP A 256 -12.45 8.68 -1.50
C TRP A 256 -13.39 8.49 -2.69
N ALA A 257 -14.71 8.47 -2.44
CA ALA A 257 -15.70 8.32 -3.50
C ALA A 257 -15.55 9.41 -4.57
N ASP A 258 -15.44 10.67 -4.15
CA ASP A 258 -15.26 11.81 -5.04
C ASP A 258 -13.95 11.69 -5.85
N ALA A 259 -12.84 11.38 -5.19
CA ALA A 259 -11.55 11.25 -5.86
C ALA A 259 -11.49 10.06 -6.83
N LEU A 260 -12.19 8.95 -6.54
CA LEU A 260 -12.30 7.79 -7.41
C LEU A 260 -13.11 8.05 -8.71
N THR A 261 -13.80 9.18 -8.82
CA THR A 261 -14.45 9.60 -10.09
C THR A 261 -13.45 10.07 -11.14
N CYS A 262 -12.23 10.43 -10.74
CA CYS A 262 -11.18 10.88 -11.66
C CYS A 262 -10.68 9.72 -12.55
N PRO A 263 -10.40 9.98 -13.85
CA PRO A 263 -10.17 8.90 -14.83
C PRO A 263 -8.89 8.10 -14.59
N ASN A 264 -7.89 8.67 -13.94
CA ASN A 264 -6.63 7.98 -13.59
C ASN A 264 -6.57 7.50 -12.13
N ALA A 265 -7.64 7.68 -11.34
CA ALA A 265 -7.78 7.06 -10.03
C ALA A 265 -8.11 5.57 -10.20
N ALA A 266 -7.11 4.73 -9.98
CA ALA A 266 -7.20 3.28 -10.22
C ALA A 266 -7.54 2.47 -8.95
N GLY A 267 -7.92 3.11 -7.84
CA GLY A 267 -8.34 2.43 -6.62
C GLY A 267 -7.72 2.97 -5.35
N LEU A 268 -7.67 2.12 -4.33
CA LEU A 268 -7.22 2.47 -2.97
C LEU A 268 -6.06 1.59 -2.51
N VAL A 269 -5.15 2.17 -1.72
CA VAL A 269 -4.15 1.44 -0.96
C VAL A 269 -4.12 1.98 0.47
N VAL A 270 -4.87 1.34 1.36
CA VAL A 270 -5.22 1.87 2.67
C VAL A 270 -4.80 0.92 3.79
N GLY A 271 -4.22 1.46 4.85
CA GLY A 271 -3.77 0.69 6.02
C GLY A 271 -4.62 0.96 7.25
N ARG A 272 -4.18 1.91 8.08
CA ARG A 272 -4.73 2.17 9.41
C ARG A 272 -6.22 2.45 9.43
N ALA A 273 -6.74 3.19 8.45
CA ALA A 273 -8.16 3.51 8.38
C ALA A 273 -9.06 2.26 8.24
N LEU A 274 -8.58 1.22 7.54
CA LEU A 274 -9.31 -0.04 7.38
C LEU A 274 -9.00 -1.06 8.49
N LEU A 275 -7.75 -1.13 8.94
CA LEU A 275 -7.34 -2.12 9.94
C LEU A 275 -7.72 -1.72 11.37
N TYR A 276 -7.86 -0.43 11.64
CA TYR A 276 -8.17 0.11 12.96
C TYR A 276 -9.31 1.14 12.87
N PRO A 277 -10.51 0.75 12.39
CA PRO A 277 -11.66 1.65 12.39
C PRO A 277 -12.08 1.98 13.83
N PRO A 278 -12.77 3.11 14.08
CA PRO A 278 -13.12 3.55 15.44
C PRO A 278 -13.97 2.56 16.24
N ASP A 279 -14.86 1.83 15.55
CA ASP A 279 -15.74 0.81 16.11
C ASP A 279 -15.08 -0.58 16.22
N GLY A 280 -13.86 -0.74 15.65
CA GLY A 280 -13.14 -2.01 15.60
C GLY A 280 -13.64 -2.99 14.54
N ASP A 281 -14.67 -2.66 13.75
CA ASP A 281 -15.21 -3.53 12.70
C ASP A 281 -14.44 -3.42 11.39
N VAL A 282 -13.32 -4.15 11.33
CA VAL A 282 -12.46 -4.25 10.13
C VAL A 282 -13.25 -4.72 8.91
N ALA A 283 -14.18 -5.67 9.09
CA ALA A 283 -14.93 -6.24 7.98
C ALA A 283 -15.85 -5.17 7.34
N ALA A 284 -16.59 -4.43 8.16
CA ALA A 284 -17.46 -3.36 7.68
C ALA A 284 -16.68 -2.25 6.97
N ALA A 285 -15.57 -1.77 7.55
CA ALA A 285 -14.74 -0.75 6.95
C ALA A 285 -14.16 -1.17 5.59
N VAL A 286 -13.71 -2.41 5.48
CA VAL A 286 -13.18 -2.98 4.24
C VAL A 286 -14.28 -3.18 3.19
N ASP A 287 -15.48 -3.61 3.59
CA ASP A 287 -16.61 -3.76 2.67
C ASP A 287 -17.06 -2.42 2.06
N VAL A 288 -17.03 -1.34 2.85
CA VAL A 288 -17.28 0.01 2.32
C VAL A 288 -16.23 0.37 1.26
N ALA A 289 -14.95 0.22 1.58
CA ALA A 289 -13.87 0.51 0.63
C ALA A 289 -13.95 -0.33 -0.65
N ALA A 290 -14.32 -1.61 -0.54
CA ALA A 290 -14.49 -2.51 -1.67
C ALA A 290 -15.62 -2.04 -2.61
N ARG A 291 -16.76 -1.61 -2.05
CA ARG A 291 -17.86 -1.03 -2.84
C ARG A 291 -17.45 0.28 -3.52
N LEU A 292 -16.71 1.13 -2.86
CA LEU A 292 -16.23 2.38 -3.47
C LEU A 292 -15.29 2.13 -4.66
N VAL A 293 -14.43 1.11 -4.56
CA VAL A 293 -13.47 0.79 -5.63
C VAL A 293 -14.12 0.05 -6.79
N HIS A 294 -14.90 -1.00 -6.50
CA HIS A 294 -15.40 -1.96 -7.51
C HIS A 294 -16.90 -1.82 -7.82
N GLY A 295 -17.61 -0.97 -7.07
CA GLY A 295 -19.08 -0.95 -7.09
C GLY A 295 -19.69 -2.09 -6.26
N ASP A 296 -21.02 -2.18 -6.27
CA ASP A 296 -21.70 -3.29 -5.60
C ASP A 296 -21.39 -4.62 -6.30
N PRO A 297 -21.14 -5.69 -5.55
CA PRO A 297 -20.87 -7.00 -6.13
C PRO A 297 -22.07 -7.43 -6.98
N VAL A 298 -21.84 -7.70 -8.27
CA VAL A 298 -22.88 -8.26 -9.15
C VAL A 298 -23.28 -9.61 -8.58
N PRO A 299 -24.58 -9.85 -8.25
CA PRO A 299 -25.01 -11.16 -7.78
C PRO A 299 -24.62 -12.23 -8.79
N ALA A 300 -24.05 -13.35 -8.31
CA ALA A 300 -23.53 -14.45 -9.13
C ALA A 300 -24.57 -15.12 -10.08
N ASN A 301 -25.82 -14.61 -10.15
CA ASN A 301 -26.95 -15.14 -10.91
C ASN A 301 -27.54 -14.17 -11.95
N ARG A 302 -26.74 -13.36 -12.63
CA ARG A 302 -27.24 -12.67 -13.81
C ARG A 302 -26.96 -13.53 -15.05
N PRO A 303 -27.98 -14.09 -15.73
CA PRO A 303 -27.76 -14.74 -17.01
C PRO A 303 -27.15 -13.73 -18.00
N PRO A 304 -26.28 -14.19 -18.94
CA PRO A 304 -25.69 -13.29 -19.92
C PRO A 304 -26.79 -12.54 -20.64
N ALA A 305 -26.65 -11.22 -20.76
CA ALA A 305 -27.59 -10.39 -21.51
C ALA A 305 -27.68 -10.95 -22.92
N GLY A 306 -28.83 -11.53 -23.25
CA GLY A 306 -29.09 -12.13 -24.53
C GLY A 306 -28.85 -11.10 -25.63
N GLY A 307 -27.93 -11.42 -26.54
CA GLY A 307 -27.70 -10.66 -27.75
C GLY A 307 -28.99 -10.60 -28.55
N ALA A 308 -29.57 -9.42 -28.66
CA ALA A 308 -30.59 -9.15 -29.68
C ALA A 308 -29.87 -9.08 -31.04
N ARG A 309 -30.32 -9.93 -31.97
CA ARG A 309 -29.93 -9.98 -33.38
C ARG A 309 -30.32 -8.70 -34.12
#